data_9bddff738729beff49a7b0ea367a9257
#
_entry.id   9bddff738729beff49a7b0ea367a9257
#
_cell.length_a   1.000
_cell.length_b   1.000
_cell.length_c   1.000
_cell.angle_alpha   90.00
_cell.angle_beta   90.00
_cell.angle_gamma   90.00
#
_symmetry.space_group_name_H-M   'P 1'
#
loop_
_entity.id
_entity.type
_entity.pdbx_description
1 polymer ?
#
loop_
_entity_poly.entity_id
_entity_poly.type
_entity_poly.pdbx_seq_one_letter_code
_entity_poly.pdbx_strand_id
1 'polypeptide(L)'
;MKDKKALFILIPFLLFVLIVGALAILGDRIPDNPPETVGNTAGNLNNSGYFCEYDGKVYFANAYDSNTLYSMDPSEQNIKKLGNASVKNILAGGKYLYYYQTGASGDAGIGALRTVRSFNRCKLNGTDVTGLTRDPIVSAQLVGSNLYIMTSGDNGPLFYRMKIDKSDKTDLADYEINPACAVNGTIYYNGTQENHYLYALNTSTDSISTLWDGNLWYPIAQGDYIYYMDVENNYRLCRYSLSRNEVEVLTEERIDCFNVGYGYVYYQVNGGEACLKCMRDDGSDSRVIAEGNYTAIHMTSQYVYFQMFGETSTWYHSPLGSQSYSGFDGAREAALNAFKK
;
A
#
# COMPACT_ATOMS: atom_id res chain seq x y z
N MET A 1 25.74 62.60 4.81
CA MET A 1 26.48 61.49 5.50
C MET A 1 25.56 60.52 6.27
N LYS A 2 24.37 60.96 6.73
CA LYS A 2 23.42 60.06 7.45
C LYS A 2 22.82 58.97 6.55
N ASP A 3 22.52 59.28 5.30
CA ASP A 3 21.84 58.33 4.38
C ASP A 3 22.70 57.13 3.95
N LYS A 4 24.03 57.32 3.82
CA LYS A 4 24.93 56.23 3.48
C LYS A 4 25.11 55.19 4.58
N LYS A 5 25.00 55.61 5.88
CA LYS A 5 25.05 54.66 7.01
C LYS A 5 23.78 53.84 7.15
N ALA A 6 22.61 54.42 6.86
CA ALA A 6 21.36 53.69 6.83
C ALA A 6 21.32 52.64 5.73
N LEU A 7 21.87 52.95 4.54
CA LEU A 7 21.95 52.01 3.41
C LEU A 7 22.89 50.84 3.73
N PHE A 8 23.99 51.07 4.45
CA PHE A 8 24.94 50.02 4.88
C PHE A 8 24.34 48.99 5.85
N ILE A 9 23.31 49.34 6.59
CA ILE A 9 22.58 48.46 7.52
C ILE A 9 21.36 47.82 6.80
N LEU A 10 20.68 48.55 5.94
CA LEU A 10 19.46 48.12 5.28
C LEU A 10 19.73 47.01 4.23
N ILE A 11 20.82 47.14 3.48
CA ILE A 11 21.17 46.14 2.44
C ILE A 11 21.47 44.75 3.05
N PRO A 12 22.34 44.60 4.08
CA PRO A 12 22.56 43.32 4.75
C PRO A 12 21.31 42.71 5.37
N PHE A 13 20.46 43.57 5.98
CA PHE A 13 19.19 43.12 6.55
C PHE A 13 18.21 42.58 5.49
N LEU A 14 18.06 43.28 4.35
CA LEU A 14 17.23 42.81 3.25
C LEU A 14 17.78 41.51 2.64
N LEU A 15 19.10 41.41 2.52
CA LEU A 15 19.76 40.20 2.04
C LEU A 15 19.54 39.01 3.00
N PHE A 16 19.63 39.27 4.31
CA PHE A 16 19.33 38.27 5.33
C PHE A 16 17.89 37.79 5.26
N VAL A 17 16.91 38.72 5.15
CA VAL A 17 15.47 38.36 5.02
C VAL A 17 15.23 37.57 3.74
N LEU A 18 15.87 37.93 2.60
CA LEU A 18 15.77 37.17 1.36
C LEU A 18 16.38 35.77 1.48
N ILE A 19 17.54 35.66 2.14
CA ILE A 19 18.18 34.34 2.36
C ILE A 19 17.33 33.47 3.28
N VAL A 20 16.82 34.02 4.40
CA VAL A 20 15.96 33.28 5.32
C VAL A 20 14.64 32.88 4.63
N GLY A 21 14.06 33.78 3.83
CA GLY A 21 12.87 33.49 3.02
C GLY A 21 13.12 32.40 1.99
N ALA A 22 14.25 32.47 1.27
CA ALA A 22 14.65 31.44 0.30
C ALA A 22 14.91 30.08 0.99
N LEU A 23 15.57 30.06 2.14
CA LEU A 23 15.82 28.84 2.92
C LEU A 23 14.52 28.24 3.47
N ALA A 24 13.56 29.06 3.89
CA ALA A 24 12.24 28.59 4.30
C ALA A 24 11.47 27.93 3.14
N ILE A 25 11.44 28.58 1.96
CA ILE A 25 10.80 28.05 0.76
C ILE A 25 11.48 26.75 0.30
N LEU A 26 12.81 26.66 0.34
CA LEU A 26 13.56 25.47 -0.01
C LEU A 26 13.40 24.36 1.03
N GLY A 27 13.26 24.71 2.31
CA GLY A 27 13.04 23.76 3.42
C GLY A 27 11.66 23.10 3.41
N ASP A 28 10.64 23.81 2.89
CA ASP A 28 9.27 23.29 2.76
C ASP A 28 9.05 22.47 1.49
N ARG A 29 10.03 22.46 0.58
CA ARG A 29 9.91 21.72 -0.67
C ARG A 29 9.97 20.21 -0.43
N ILE A 30 8.95 19.51 -0.93
CA ILE A 30 8.94 18.04 -0.95
C ILE A 30 9.91 17.57 -2.04
N PRO A 31 10.98 16.85 -1.69
CA PRO A 31 11.92 16.35 -2.69
C PRO A 31 11.27 15.26 -3.53
N ASP A 32 11.63 15.22 -4.81
CA ASP A 32 11.20 14.12 -5.69
C ASP A 32 11.82 12.79 -5.25
N ASN A 33 11.08 11.72 -5.42
CA ASN A 33 11.57 10.37 -5.26
C ASN A 33 12.30 9.90 -6.54
N PRO A 34 13.21 8.92 -6.44
CA PRO A 34 13.72 8.20 -7.59
C PRO A 34 12.58 7.62 -8.46
N PRO A 35 12.69 7.62 -9.79
CA PRO A 35 11.61 7.17 -10.69
C PRO A 35 11.17 5.71 -10.44
N GLU A 36 12.10 4.85 -9.99
CA GLU A 36 11.87 3.44 -9.67
C GLU A 36 11.14 3.20 -8.35
N THR A 37 10.89 4.25 -7.56
CA THR A 37 10.19 4.13 -6.27
C THR A 37 8.78 3.57 -6.48
N VAL A 38 8.46 2.48 -5.77
CA VAL A 38 7.12 1.90 -5.67
C VAL A 38 6.72 1.86 -4.20
N GLY A 39 5.53 2.35 -3.90
CA GLY A 39 5.11 2.61 -2.52
C GLY A 39 4.85 1.38 -1.66
N ASN A 40 4.33 0.30 -2.26
CA ASN A 40 4.10 -0.98 -1.59
C ASN A 40 3.97 -2.10 -2.64
N THR A 41 4.07 -3.35 -2.21
CA THR A 41 3.88 -4.49 -3.10
C THR A 41 2.42 -4.63 -3.55
N ALA A 42 2.22 -5.11 -4.77
CA ALA A 42 0.89 -5.32 -5.33
C ALA A 42 0.03 -6.26 -4.44
N GLY A 43 0.63 -7.34 -3.96
CA GLY A 43 -0.06 -8.30 -3.12
C GLY A 43 -0.53 -7.70 -1.78
N ASN A 44 0.28 -6.88 -1.13
CA ASN A 44 -0.14 -6.18 0.08
C ASN A 44 -1.27 -5.20 -0.21
N LEU A 45 -1.21 -4.45 -1.31
CA LEU A 45 -2.26 -3.48 -1.66
C LEU A 45 -3.57 -4.16 -2.08
N ASN A 46 -3.51 -5.26 -2.83
CA ASN A 46 -4.69 -6.06 -3.17
C ASN A 46 -5.37 -6.64 -1.92
N ASN A 47 -4.62 -6.75 -0.82
CA ASN A 47 -5.09 -7.17 0.51
C ASN A 47 -5.31 -5.97 1.45
N SER A 48 -5.66 -4.79 0.93
CA SER A 48 -5.97 -3.55 1.68
C SER A 48 -4.76 -2.76 2.20
N GLY A 49 -3.53 -3.22 1.99
CA GLY A 49 -2.30 -2.49 2.31
C GLY A 49 -2.13 -2.15 3.79
N TYR A 50 -2.42 -3.09 4.69
CA TYR A 50 -2.21 -2.91 6.13
C TYR A 50 -0.75 -3.03 6.55
N PHE A 51 0.11 -3.61 5.73
CA PHE A 51 1.56 -3.70 5.96
C PHE A 51 2.32 -3.15 4.76
N CYS A 52 3.43 -2.46 5.05
CA CYS A 52 4.36 -1.92 4.07
C CYS A 52 5.76 -1.99 4.63
N GLU A 53 6.67 -2.68 3.96
CA GLU A 53 8.08 -2.71 4.33
C GLU A 53 8.86 -1.71 3.46
N TYR A 54 9.60 -0.81 4.10
CA TYR A 54 10.41 0.20 3.44
C TYR A 54 11.59 0.60 4.31
N ASP A 55 12.77 0.72 3.70
CA ASP A 55 14.01 1.21 4.33
C ASP A 55 14.33 0.53 5.68
N GLY A 56 14.23 -0.82 5.68
CA GLY A 56 14.52 -1.64 6.87
C GLY A 56 13.52 -1.51 8.02
N LYS A 57 12.32 -0.99 7.75
CA LYS A 57 11.21 -0.92 8.68
C LYS A 57 9.94 -1.50 8.07
N VAL A 58 9.11 -2.07 8.91
CA VAL A 58 7.73 -2.45 8.57
C VAL A 58 6.79 -1.46 9.22
N TYR A 59 5.96 -0.82 8.40
CA TYR A 59 4.87 0.06 8.82
C TYR A 59 3.56 -0.71 8.72
N PHE A 60 2.75 -0.68 9.77
CA PHE A 60 1.54 -1.50 9.76
C PHE A 60 0.38 -0.89 10.54
N ALA A 61 -0.82 -1.30 10.17
CA ALA A 61 -2.05 -1.02 10.87
C ALA A 61 -2.24 -2.03 12.01
N ASN A 62 -2.12 -1.60 13.26
CA ASN A 62 -2.22 -2.48 14.40
C ASN A 62 -3.69 -2.78 14.74
N ALA A 63 -4.18 -3.98 14.41
CA ALA A 63 -5.54 -4.39 14.66
C ALA A 63 -5.94 -4.37 16.15
N TYR A 64 -4.99 -4.61 17.05
CA TYR A 64 -5.20 -4.55 18.50
C TYR A 64 -5.37 -3.12 19.05
N ASP A 65 -5.11 -2.11 18.21
CA ASP A 65 -5.30 -0.68 18.52
C ASP A 65 -6.10 0.02 17.41
N SER A 66 -7.24 -0.54 17.03
CA SER A 66 -8.16 0.02 16.04
C SER A 66 -7.50 0.34 14.68
N ASN A 67 -6.57 -0.48 14.25
CA ASN A 67 -5.78 -0.29 13.02
C ASN A 67 -4.99 1.03 12.98
N THR A 68 -4.55 1.55 14.13
CA THR A 68 -3.67 2.74 14.13
C THR A 68 -2.28 2.42 13.60
N LEU A 69 -1.58 3.46 13.12
CA LEU A 69 -0.29 3.33 12.46
C LEU A 69 0.83 3.03 13.46
N TYR A 70 1.56 1.96 13.19
CA TYR A 70 2.74 1.51 13.93
C TYR A 70 3.92 1.28 12.99
N SER A 71 5.12 1.18 13.56
CA SER A 71 6.33 0.69 12.91
C SER A 71 7.04 -0.36 13.76
N MET A 72 7.81 -1.21 13.10
CA MET A 72 8.68 -2.21 13.73
C MET A 72 9.88 -2.53 12.83
N ASP A 73 10.84 -3.29 13.35
CA ASP A 73 11.87 -3.92 12.52
C ASP A 73 11.28 -5.12 11.76
N PRO A 74 11.86 -5.56 10.63
CA PRO A 74 11.39 -6.76 9.92
C PRO A 74 11.36 -8.03 10.78
N SER A 75 12.20 -8.08 11.83
CA SER A 75 12.24 -9.15 12.84
C SER A 75 11.21 -8.99 13.97
N GLU A 76 10.20 -8.11 13.79
CA GLU A 76 9.16 -7.81 14.77
C GLU A 76 9.65 -7.21 16.10
N GLN A 77 10.86 -6.65 16.09
CA GLN A 77 11.40 -5.94 17.25
C GLN A 77 11.08 -4.44 17.16
N ASN A 78 11.23 -3.73 18.30
CA ASN A 78 11.08 -2.27 18.38
C ASN A 78 9.74 -1.74 17.89
N ILE A 79 8.65 -2.43 18.21
CA ILE A 79 7.29 -2.05 17.83
C ILE A 79 6.93 -0.72 18.48
N LYS A 80 6.55 0.27 17.66
CA LYS A 80 6.28 1.64 18.11
C LYS A 80 5.05 2.21 17.44
N LYS A 81 4.14 2.80 18.23
CA LYS A 81 3.02 3.59 17.72
C LYS A 81 3.51 4.89 17.08
N LEU A 82 3.03 5.20 15.88
CA LEU A 82 3.37 6.41 15.14
C LEU A 82 2.26 7.46 15.14
N GLY A 83 1.01 7.05 15.33
CA GLY A 83 -0.12 7.98 15.31
C GLY A 83 -1.41 7.33 15.80
N ASN A 84 -2.47 8.15 15.92
CA ASN A 84 -3.79 7.72 16.37
C ASN A 84 -4.80 7.54 15.20
N ALA A 85 -4.37 7.77 13.97
CA ALA A 85 -5.19 7.54 12.79
C ALA A 85 -5.34 6.03 12.54
N SER A 86 -6.57 5.55 12.40
CA SER A 86 -6.85 4.20 11.86
C SER A 86 -6.57 4.23 10.37
N VAL A 87 -5.71 3.34 9.88
CA VAL A 87 -5.14 3.43 8.54
C VAL A 87 -5.32 2.14 7.74
N LYS A 88 -5.34 2.30 6.42
CA LYS A 88 -5.16 1.25 5.41
C LYS A 88 -4.43 1.83 4.20
N ASN A 89 -4.10 0.97 3.24
CA ASN A 89 -3.42 1.38 2.01
C ASN A 89 -2.13 2.18 2.31
N ILE A 90 -1.29 1.59 3.16
CA ILE A 90 -0.02 2.19 3.58
C ILE A 90 0.99 2.08 2.44
N LEU A 91 1.58 3.21 2.08
CA LEU A 91 2.64 3.33 1.08
C LEU A 91 3.83 4.04 1.73
N ALA A 92 5.03 3.75 1.26
CA ALA A 92 6.24 4.43 1.70
C ALA A 92 7.14 4.79 0.51
N GLY A 93 7.80 5.92 0.57
CA GLY A 93 8.77 6.32 -0.44
C GLY A 93 9.49 7.60 -0.05
N GLY A 94 10.80 7.67 -0.34
CA GLY A 94 11.64 8.79 0.03
C GLY A 94 11.66 9.03 1.54
N LYS A 95 11.15 10.17 1.98
CA LYS A 95 11.12 10.55 3.41
C LYS A 95 9.74 10.39 4.05
N TYR A 96 8.77 9.81 3.33
CA TYR A 96 7.37 9.90 3.71
C TYR A 96 6.64 8.56 3.66
N LEU A 97 5.62 8.47 4.55
CA LEU A 97 4.53 7.51 4.48
C LEU A 97 3.31 8.20 3.88
N TYR A 98 2.52 7.41 3.16
CA TYR A 98 1.20 7.80 2.65
C TYR A 98 0.20 6.74 3.08
N TYR A 99 -1.00 7.15 3.49
CA TYR A 99 -2.01 6.20 3.95
C TYR A 99 -3.41 6.79 3.87
N TYR A 100 -4.39 5.93 3.73
CA TYR A 100 -5.78 6.32 3.86
C TYR A 100 -6.23 6.20 5.31
N GLN A 101 -6.62 7.32 5.90
CA GLN A 101 -7.22 7.38 7.24
C GLN A 101 -8.69 7.01 7.15
N THR A 102 -9.09 5.96 7.87
CA THR A 102 -10.48 5.48 7.95
C THR A 102 -11.19 5.91 9.21
N GLY A 103 -10.45 6.29 10.24
CA GLY A 103 -10.92 6.68 11.56
C GLY A 103 -9.79 7.14 12.46
N ALA A 104 -10.01 7.18 13.75
CA ALA A 104 -8.98 7.42 14.76
C ALA A 104 -9.25 6.60 16.04
N SER A 105 -8.18 6.20 16.74
CA SER A 105 -8.26 5.51 18.04
C SER A 105 -8.75 6.47 19.12
N GLY A 106 -9.62 5.99 19.99
CA GLY A 106 -10.05 6.75 21.18
C GLY A 106 -11.04 7.88 20.91
N ASP A 107 -11.60 7.96 19.70
CA ASP A 107 -12.63 8.95 19.38
C ASP A 107 -13.94 8.64 20.13
N ALA A 108 -14.12 9.28 21.28
CA ALA A 108 -15.37 9.34 22.02
C ALA A 108 -15.90 10.78 22.06
N GLY A 109 -17.22 10.95 22.04
CA GLY A 109 -17.86 12.27 22.09
C GLY A 109 -17.71 13.08 20.79
N ILE A 110 -17.40 14.38 20.92
CA ILE A 110 -17.31 15.32 19.79
C ILE A 110 -16.17 14.92 18.80
N GLY A 111 -15.13 14.23 19.26
CA GLY A 111 -14.05 13.69 18.41
C GLY A 111 -14.56 12.73 17.36
N ALA A 112 -15.47 11.81 17.74
CA ALA A 112 -16.07 10.85 16.83
C ALA A 112 -16.86 11.49 15.67
N LEU A 113 -17.45 12.66 15.89
CA LEU A 113 -18.17 13.43 14.87
C LEU A 113 -17.23 14.13 13.88
N ARG A 114 -15.93 14.21 14.17
CA ARG A 114 -14.91 14.85 13.35
C ARG A 114 -13.97 13.87 12.67
N THR A 115 -14.25 12.58 12.67
CA THR A 115 -13.42 11.60 11.99
C THR A 115 -13.39 11.90 10.48
N VAL A 116 -12.37 12.60 10.06
CA VAL A 116 -12.18 12.98 8.67
C VAL A 116 -11.50 11.82 7.96
N ARG A 117 -12.22 11.18 7.04
CA ARG A 117 -11.60 10.27 6.07
C ARG A 117 -10.75 11.10 5.13
N SER A 118 -9.49 10.74 4.96
CA SER A 118 -8.56 11.47 4.09
C SER A 118 -7.37 10.61 3.71
N PHE A 119 -6.79 10.88 2.56
CA PHE A 119 -5.48 10.35 2.20
C PHE A 119 -4.42 11.33 2.69
N ASN A 120 -3.48 10.83 3.46
CA ASN A 120 -2.51 11.66 4.18
C ASN A 120 -1.08 11.27 3.81
N ARG A 121 -0.17 12.22 3.99
CA ARG A 121 1.27 12.03 4.02
C ARG A 121 1.80 12.42 5.39
N CYS A 122 2.76 11.68 5.93
CA CYS A 122 3.54 12.06 7.10
C CYS A 122 5.02 11.67 6.92
N LYS A 123 5.90 12.14 7.78
CA LYS A 123 7.29 11.63 7.83
C LYS A 123 7.31 10.16 8.27
N LEU A 124 8.39 9.44 7.98
CA LEU A 124 8.57 8.03 8.36
C LEU A 124 8.45 7.77 9.87
N ASN A 125 8.63 8.79 10.69
CA ASN A 125 8.45 8.70 12.15
C ASN A 125 7.03 9.03 12.63
N GLY A 126 6.07 9.25 11.72
CA GLY A 126 4.68 9.58 12.00
C GLY A 126 4.39 11.05 12.27
N THR A 127 5.38 11.94 12.22
CA THR A 127 5.20 13.39 12.43
C THR A 127 4.84 14.12 11.12
N ASP A 128 4.48 15.40 11.23
CA ASP A 128 4.20 16.31 10.11
C ASP A 128 3.10 15.78 9.16
N VAL A 129 1.99 15.37 9.75
CA VAL A 129 0.84 14.85 9.02
C VAL A 129 0.19 15.96 8.17
N THR A 130 0.08 15.68 6.87
CA THR A 130 -0.54 16.58 5.89
C THR A 130 -1.61 15.84 5.11
N GLY A 131 -2.85 16.34 5.12
CA GLY A 131 -3.93 15.81 4.29
C GLY A 131 -3.67 16.11 2.80
N LEU A 132 -3.72 15.11 1.94
CA LEU A 132 -3.54 15.21 0.49
C LEU A 132 -4.88 15.41 -0.22
N THR A 133 -5.83 14.53 0.05
CA THR A 133 -7.20 14.62 -0.46
C THR A 133 -8.21 14.06 0.53
N ARG A 134 -9.48 14.43 0.39
CA ARG A 134 -10.63 13.88 1.14
C ARG A 134 -11.48 12.93 0.30
N ASP A 135 -11.05 12.64 -0.92
CA ASP A 135 -11.75 11.70 -1.78
C ASP A 135 -11.85 10.33 -1.12
N PRO A 136 -12.93 9.57 -1.33
CA PRO A 136 -13.08 8.22 -0.80
C PRO A 136 -12.19 7.24 -1.58
N ILE A 137 -10.99 6.97 -1.04
CA ILE A 137 -9.98 6.14 -1.69
C ILE A 137 -10.39 4.66 -1.63
N VAL A 138 -10.42 4.01 -2.77
CA VAL A 138 -10.54 2.55 -2.93
C VAL A 138 -9.16 1.91 -2.86
N SER A 139 -8.24 2.38 -3.70
CA SER A 139 -6.84 1.94 -3.74
C SER A 139 -5.94 3.07 -4.19
N ALA A 140 -4.66 3.02 -3.81
CA ALA A 140 -3.65 3.95 -4.26
C ALA A 140 -2.29 3.26 -4.37
N GLN A 141 -1.43 3.80 -5.24
CA GLN A 141 -0.03 3.38 -5.39
C GLN A 141 0.86 4.61 -5.59
N LEU A 142 2.06 4.56 -5.05
CA LEU A 142 3.12 5.53 -5.30
C LEU A 142 4.06 4.98 -6.38
N VAL A 143 4.26 5.75 -7.45
CA VAL A 143 5.27 5.45 -8.49
C VAL A 143 6.10 6.69 -8.73
N GLY A 144 7.39 6.62 -8.44
CA GLY A 144 8.26 7.80 -8.42
C GLY A 144 7.72 8.86 -7.47
N SER A 145 7.49 10.07 -7.97
CA SER A 145 6.90 11.18 -7.22
C SER A 145 5.39 11.36 -7.47
N ASN A 146 4.72 10.39 -8.08
CA ASN A 146 3.29 10.44 -8.35
C ASN A 146 2.50 9.42 -7.54
N LEU A 147 1.39 9.86 -6.99
CA LEU A 147 0.36 9.02 -6.39
C LEU A 147 -0.72 8.75 -7.44
N TYR A 148 -0.93 7.48 -7.76
CA TYR A 148 -2.02 6.99 -8.60
C TYR A 148 -3.15 6.53 -7.70
N ILE A 149 -4.31 7.16 -7.83
CA ILE A 149 -5.39 7.06 -6.85
C ILE A 149 -6.69 6.68 -7.54
N MET A 150 -7.30 5.59 -7.07
CA MET A 150 -8.62 5.17 -7.45
C MET A 150 -9.63 5.56 -6.37
N THR A 151 -10.67 6.26 -6.76
CA THR A 151 -11.75 6.69 -5.86
C THR A 151 -13.10 6.13 -6.32
N SER A 152 -14.03 6.01 -5.37
CA SER A 152 -15.43 5.67 -5.65
C SER A 152 -16.30 6.60 -4.80
N GLY A 153 -16.76 7.68 -5.41
CA GLY A 153 -17.65 8.67 -4.79
C GLY A 153 -19.05 8.68 -5.42
N ASP A 154 -19.87 9.63 -4.99
CA ASP A 154 -21.25 9.79 -5.46
C ASP A 154 -21.37 10.05 -6.97
N ASN A 155 -20.30 10.55 -7.60
CA ASN A 155 -20.20 10.80 -9.04
C ASN A 155 -19.65 9.60 -9.83
N GLY A 156 -19.49 8.45 -9.20
CA GLY A 156 -18.89 7.25 -9.80
C GLY A 156 -17.38 7.13 -9.56
N PRO A 157 -16.75 6.13 -10.19
CA PRO A 157 -15.31 5.89 -10.09
C PRO A 157 -14.52 7.00 -10.80
N LEU A 158 -13.38 7.36 -10.21
CA LEU A 158 -12.42 8.28 -10.82
C LEU A 158 -11.00 7.80 -10.51
N PHE A 159 -10.22 7.58 -11.54
CA PHE A 159 -8.80 7.28 -11.44
C PHE A 159 -7.99 8.49 -11.88
N TYR A 160 -7.10 8.95 -11.00
CA TYR A 160 -6.25 10.10 -11.27
C TYR A 160 -4.84 9.93 -10.71
N ARG A 161 -3.89 10.70 -11.22
CA ARG A 161 -2.59 10.90 -10.60
C ARG A 161 -2.46 12.30 -10.01
N MET A 162 -1.65 12.45 -8.98
CA MET A 162 -1.16 13.73 -8.47
C MET A 162 0.24 13.58 -7.89
N LYS A 163 1.01 14.66 -7.87
CA LYS A 163 2.33 14.65 -7.22
C LYS A 163 2.22 14.55 -5.71
N ILE A 164 3.29 14.03 -5.09
CA ILE A 164 3.40 13.88 -3.63
C ILE A 164 3.34 15.20 -2.87
N ASP A 165 3.54 16.33 -3.53
CA ASP A 165 3.38 17.69 -2.99
C ASP A 165 1.98 18.29 -3.20
N LYS A 166 1.04 17.51 -3.75
CA LYS A 166 -0.35 17.84 -4.13
C LYS A 166 -0.49 18.63 -5.43
N SER A 167 0.58 18.94 -6.12
CA SER A 167 0.51 19.61 -7.42
C SER A 167 0.18 18.61 -8.54
N ASP A 168 -0.10 19.14 -9.72
CA ASP A 168 -0.21 18.38 -10.97
C ASP A 168 -1.23 17.23 -10.91
N LYS A 169 -2.45 17.50 -10.39
CA LYS A 169 -3.55 16.53 -10.41
C LYS A 169 -4.08 16.41 -11.84
N THR A 170 -4.10 15.17 -12.36
CA THR A 170 -4.59 14.84 -13.70
C THR A 170 -5.53 13.65 -13.63
N ASP A 171 -6.75 13.80 -14.10
CA ASP A 171 -7.72 12.73 -14.24
C ASP A 171 -7.33 11.85 -15.42
N LEU A 172 -7.24 10.53 -15.21
CA LEU A 172 -6.79 9.55 -16.20
C LEU A 172 -7.91 8.67 -16.75
N ALA A 173 -8.90 8.32 -15.92
CA ALA A 173 -10.05 7.52 -16.33
C ALA A 173 -11.25 7.76 -15.40
N ASP A 174 -12.46 7.61 -15.94
CA ASP A 174 -13.75 7.66 -15.26
C ASP A 174 -14.33 6.26 -14.97
N TYR A 175 -13.45 5.26 -14.95
CA TYR A 175 -13.76 3.86 -14.64
C TYR A 175 -12.70 3.28 -13.69
N GLU A 176 -12.98 2.09 -13.15
CA GLU A 176 -12.13 1.46 -12.14
C GLU A 176 -10.81 0.96 -12.72
N ILE A 177 -9.70 1.49 -12.17
CA ILE A 177 -8.33 1.01 -12.38
C ILE A 177 -7.70 0.76 -11.01
N ASN A 178 -7.37 -0.48 -10.68
CA ASN A 178 -6.61 -0.76 -9.48
C ASN A 178 -5.11 -0.55 -9.73
N PRO A 179 -4.47 0.48 -9.15
CA PRO A 179 -3.06 0.79 -9.39
C PRO A 179 -2.07 -0.08 -8.58
N ALA A 180 -2.54 -1.06 -7.84
CA ALA A 180 -1.71 -1.81 -6.88
C ALA A 180 -0.45 -2.42 -7.51
N CYS A 181 -0.55 -2.96 -8.74
CA CYS A 181 0.54 -3.68 -9.39
C CYS A 181 1.41 -2.74 -10.23
N ALA A 182 2.35 -2.04 -9.59
CA ALA A 182 3.30 -1.16 -10.26
C ALA A 182 4.70 -1.76 -10.26
N VAL A 183 5.34 -1.82 -11.43
CA VAL A 183 6.71 -2.31 -11.62
C VAL A 183 7.38 -1.54 -12.75
N ASN A 184 8.59 -1.04 -12.54
CA ASN A 184 9.42 -0.39 -13.57
C ASN A 184 8.69 0.68 -14.39
N GLY A 185 7.91 1.54 -13.73
CA GLY A 185 7.18 2.62 -14.39
C GLY A 185 5.94 2.17 -15.17
N THR A 186 5.47 0.94 -14.96
CA THR A 186 4.23 0.41 -15.54
C THR A 186 3.28 -0.02 -14.43
N ILE A 187 2.01 0.35 -14.53
CA ILE A 187 0.95 -0.18 -13.69
C ILE A 187 0.17 -1.24 -14.49
N TYR A 188 0.21 -2.48 -14.00
CA TYR A 188 -0.56 -3.59 -14.55
C TYR A 188 -1.90 -3.69 -13.81
N TYR A 189 -2.99 -3.83 -14.55
CA TYR A 189 -4.32 -3.97 -13.94
C TYR A 189 -5.23 -4.81 -14.82
N ASN A 190 -6.27 -5.38 -14.23
CA ASN A 190 -7.32 -6.05 -14.98
C ASN A 190 -8.47 -5.10 -15.28
N GLY A 191 -9.10 -5.27 -16.44
CA GLY A 191 -10.35 -4.58 -16.76
C GLY A 191 -11.48 -4.99 -15.80
N THR A 192 -12.46 -4.11 -15.62
CA THR A 192 -13.58 -4.32 -14.70
C THR A 192 -14.95 -4.03 -15.35
N GLN A 193 -14.97 -3.47 -16.56
CA GLN A 193 -16.22 -3.07 -17.22
C GLN A 193 -16.69 -4.09 -18.26
N GLU A 194 -15.95 -4.24 -19.36
CA GLU A 194 -16.35 -5.07 -20.51
C GLU A 194 -15.66 -6.43 -20.50
N ASN A 195 -14.47 -6.49 -19.92
CA ASN A 195 -13.64 -7.68 -19.87
C ASN A 195 -12.68 -7.61 -18.68
N HIS A 196 -11.97 -8.72 -18.44
CA HIS A 196 -10.93 -8.81 -17.40
C HIS A 196 -9.53 -8.96 -18.02
N TYR A 197 -9.29 -8.36 -19.18
CA TYR A 197 -8.00 -8.38 -19.86
C TYR A 197 -6.89 -7.74 -19.01
N LEU A 198 -5.67 -8.13 -19.27
CA LEU A 198 -4.50 -7.47 -18.69
C LEU A 198 -4.17 -6.20 -19.46
N TYR A 199 -4.21 -5.10 -18.75
CA TYR A 199 -3.83 -3.79 -19.26
C TYR A 199 -2.53 -3.32 -18.61
N ALA A 200 -1.81 -2.47 -19.33
CA ALA A 200 -0.64 -1.74 -18.84
C ALA A 200 -0.82 -0.24 -19.03
N LEU A 201 -0.67 0.52 -17.95
CA LEU A 201 -0.57 1.96 -17.97
C LEU A 201 0.90 2.35 -17.82
N ASN A 202 1.43 3.04 -18.81
CA ASN A 202 2.78 3.61 -18.78
C ASN A 202 2.76 4.92 -17.98
N THR A 203 3.47 4.96 -16.84
CA THR A 203 3.43 6.09 -15.91
C THR A 203 4.17 7.34 -16.39
N SER A 204 4.97 7.24 -17.46
CA SER A 204 5.68 8.39 -18.06
C SER A 204 4.88 9.12 -19.14
N THR A 205 3.93 8.42 -19.78
CA THR A 205 3.13 8.94 -20.90
C THR A 205 1.63 8.95 -20.61
N ASP A 206 1.20 8.35 -19.50
CA ASP A 206 -0.19 8.09 -19.13
C ASP A 206 -0.97 7.27 -20.18
N SER A 207 -0.25 6.58 -21.10
CA SER A 207 -0.87 5.76 -22.13
C SER A 207 -1.24 4.37 -21.61
N ILE A 208 -2.41 3.88 -22.03
CA ILE A 208 -2.91 2.56 -21.68
C ILE A 208 -2.87 1.67 -22.92
N SER A 209 -2.44 0.41 -22.74
CA SER A 209 -2.45 -0.62 -23.77
C SER A 209 -2.95 -1.94 -23.21
N THR A 210 -3.63 -2.74 -24.05
CA THR A 210 -3.94 -4.13 -23.73
C THR A 210 -2.69 -4.96 -23.95
N LEU A 211 -2.29 -5.76 -22.93
CA LEU A 211 -1.16 -6.67 -23.06
C LEU A 211 -1.58 -8.09 -23.39
N TRP A 212 -2.68 -8.54 -22.81
CA TRP A 212 -3.16 -9.91 -22.97
C TRP A 212 -4.68 -9.98 -22.76
N ASP A 213 -5.36 -10.77 -23.57
CA ASP A 213 -6.81 -10.97 -23.58
C ASP A 213 -7.29 -12.10 -22.66
N GLY A 214 -6.49 -12.45 -21.67
CA GLY A 214 -6.88 -13.40 -20.62
C GLY A 214 -7.92 -12.81 -19.68
N ASN A 215 -8.56 -13.71 -18.90
CA ASN A 215 -9.65 -13.33 -17.97
C ASN A 215 -9.13 -13.40 -16.53
N LEU A 216 -8.52 -12.33 -16.07
CA LEU A 216 -7.75 -12.29 -14.83
C LEU A 216 -8.31 -11.34 -13.77
N TRP A 217 -8.02 -11.63 -12.49
CA TRP A 217 -8.37 -10.82 -11.34
C TRP A 217 -7.17 -10.65 -10.41
N TYR A 218 -6.95 -9.42 -9.90
CA TYR A 218 -5.88 -9.04 -8.97
C TYR A 218 -4.45 -9.40 -9.44
N PRO A 219 -3.97 -8.80 -10.54
CA PRO A 219 -2.63 -9.09 -11.04
C PRO A 219 -1.55 -8.68 -10.03
N ILE A 220 -0.54 -9.55 -9.88
CA ILE A 220 0.68 -9.30 -9.11
C ILE A 220 1.87 -9.62 -10.00
N ALA A 221 2.65 -8.61 -10.38
CA ALA A 221 3.85 -8.80 -11.20
C ALA A 221 5.05 -9.18 -10.32
N GLN A 222 5.75 -10.25 -10.70
CA GLN A 222 7.03 -10.63 -10.09
C GLN A 222 7.94 -11.28 -11.13
N GLY A 223 9.10 -10.67 -11.38
CA GLY A 223 10.00 -11.10 -12.45
C GLY A 223 9.32 -11.03 -13.82
N ASP A 224 9.36 -12.14 -14.55
CA ASP A 224 8.71 -12.28 -15.87
C ASP A 224 7.22 -12.66 -15.79
N TYR A 225 6.66 -12.82 -14.58
CA TYR A 225 5.33 -13.37 -14.41
C TYR A 225 4.33 -12.37 -13.85
N ILE A 226 3.09 -12.47 -14.34
CA ILE A 226 1.88 -11.91 -13.73
C ILE A 226 1.11 -13.04 -13.08
N TYR A 227 1.03 -13.03 -11.75
CA TYR A 227 0.20 -13.96 -10.97
C TYR A 227 -1.21 -13.39 -10.87
N TYR A 228 -2.24 -14.25 -10.96
CA TYR A 228 -3.62 -13.80 -10.99
C TYR A 228 -4.60 -14.92 -10.64
N MET A 229 -5.83 -14.56 -10.28
CA MET A 229 -6.95 -15.49 -10.21
C MET A 229 -7.62 -15.57 -11.57
N ASP A 230 -7.78 -16.79 -12.10
CA ASP A 230 -8.41 -17.06 -13.40
C ASP A 230 -9.94 -17.09 -13.25
N VAL A 231 -10.60 -16.00 -13.69
CA VAL A 231 -12.04 -15.80 -13.52
C VAL A 231 -12.87 -16.86 -14.26
N GLU A 232 -12.43 -17.29 -15.45
CA GLU A 232 -13.14 -18.28 -16.24
C GLU A 232 -13.08 -19.69 -15.64
N ASN A 233 -11.98 -20.00 -14.97
CA ASN A 233 -11.73 -21.31 -14.42
C ASN A 233 -11.81 -21.33 -12.89
N ASN A 234 -12.99 -20.91 -12.39
CA ASN A 234 -13.35 -21.01 -10.98
C ASN A 234 -12.40 -20.29 -10.02
N TYR A 235 -11.80 -19.17 -10.45
CA TYR A 235 -10.86 -18.37 -9.64
C TYR A 235 -9.63 -19.19 -9.15
N ARG A 236 -9.18 -20.16 -9.94
CA ARG A 236 -7.94 -20.86 -9.66
C ARG A 236 -6.74 -19.94 -9.80
N LEU A 237 -5.63 -20.28 -9.16
CA LEU A 237 -4.42 -19.45 -9.21
C LEU A 237 -3.54 -19.85 -10.41
N CYS A 238 -3.24 -18.85 -11.22
CA CYS A 238 -2.38 -18.99 -12.41
C CYS A 238 -1.27 -17.93 -12.40
N ARG A 239 -0.26 -18.13 -13.25
CA ARG A 239 0.69 -17.11 -13.65
C ARG A 239 0.85 -17.07 -15.18
N TYR A 240 1.00 -15.87 -15.72
CA TYR A 240 1.23 -15.62 -17.13
C TYR A 240 2.65 -15.10 -17.34
N SER A 241 3.43 -15.74 -18.24
CA SER A 241 4.78 -15.30 -18.60
C SER A 241 4.70 -14.19 -19.66
N LEU A 242 5.23 -13.02 -19.33
CA LEU A 242 5.27 -11.87 -20.23
C LEU A 242 6.17 -12.11 -21.46
N SER A 243 7.26 -12.85 -21.29
CA SER A 243 8.22 -13.12 -22.39
C SER A 243 7.79 -14.26 -23.29
N ARG A 244 7.10 -15.30 -22.76
CA ARG A 244 6.71 -16.49 -23.50
C ARG A 244 5.26 -16.45 -23.99
N ASN A 245 4.44 -15.57 -23.46
CA ASN A 245 2.99 -15.52 -23.69
C ASN A 245 2.29 -16.86 -23.35
N GLU A 246 2.66 -17.45 -22.22
CA GLU A 246 2.16 -18.75 -21.77
C GLU A 246 1.55 -18.64 -20.38
N VAL A 247 0.46 -19.38 -20.15
CA VAL A 247 -0.20 -19.54 -18.86
C VAL A 247 0.26 -20.82 -18.19
N GLU A 248 0.62 -20.72 -16.93
CA GLU A 248 0.92 -21.84 -16.05
C GLU A 248 -0.11 -21.87 -14.91
N VAL A 249 -0.79 -23.01 -14.71
CA VAL A 249 -1.71 -23.22 -13.60
C VAL A 249 -0.91 -23.65 -12.39
N LEU A 250 -1.01 -22.88 -11.28
CA LEU A 250 -0.31 -23.18 -10.03
C LEU A 250 -1.14 -24.09 -9.11
N THR A 251 -2.45 -23.93 -9.10
CA THR A 251 -3.41 -24.84 -8.44
C THR A 251 -4.76 -24.78 -9.13
N GLU A 252 -5.48 -25.90 -9.19
CA GLU A 252 -6.86 -25.99 -9.69
C GLU A 252 -7.89 -25.63 -8.60
N GLU A 253 -7.45 -25.39 -7.38
CA GLU A 253 -8.33 -25.02 -6.26
C GLU A 253 -8.91 -23.62 -6.47
N ARG A 254 -10.19 -23.44 -6.12
CA ARG A 254 -10.77 -22.12 -6.03
C ARG A 254 -10.15 -21.36 -4.88
N ILE A 255 -9.69 -20.14 -5.14
CA ILE A 255 -9.12 -19.26 -4.11
C ILE A 255 -9.94 -17.97 -3.95
N ASP A 256 -9.86 -17.34 -2.77
CA ASP A 256 -10.53 -16.08 -2.47
C ASP A 256 -9.57 -14.88 -2.48
N CYS A 257 -8.35 -15.09 -2.04
CA CYS A 257 -7.30 -14.07 -2.06
C CYS A 257 -5.92 -14.74 -2.05
N PHE A 258 -4.92 -13.99 -2.45
CA PHE A 258 -3.53 -14.45 -2.47
C PHE A 258 -2.55 -13.29 -2.35
N ASN A 259 -1.29 -13.62 -2.08
CA ASN A 259 -0.15 -12.71 -2.14
C ASN A 259 1.09 -13.45 -2.63
N VAL A 260 1.97 -12.75 -3.35
CA VAL A 260 3.19 -13.30 -3.92
C VAL A 260 4.38 -12.43 -3.53
N GLY A 261 5.45 -13.04 -3.06
CA GLY A 261 6.69 -12.35 -2.73
C GLY A 261 7.72 -13.27 -2.11
N TYR A 262 8.97 -12.86 -2.16
CA TYR A 262 10.08 -13.53 -1.47
C TYR A 262 10.21 -15.04 -1.79
N GLY A 263 9.81 -15.46 -3.01
CA GLY A 263 9.87 -16.84 -3.47
C GLY A 263 8.70 -17.72 -3.00
N TYR A 264 7.63 -17.12 -2.48
CA TYR A 264 6.45 -17.83 -1.99
C TYR A 264 5.15 -17.22 -2.52
N VAL A 265 4.12 -18.06 -2.57
CA VAL A 265 2.72 -17.67 -2.75
C VAL A 265 1.93 -18.14 -1.53
N TYR A 266 1.20 -17.23 -0.90
CA TYR A 266 0.21 -17.55 0.13
C TYR A 266 -1.17 -17.31 -0.43
N TYR A 267 -2.09 -18.25 -0.23
CA TYR A 267 -3.43 -18.17 -0.80
C TYR A 267 -4.48 -18.85 0.06
N GLN A 268 -5.67 -18.29 0.07
CA GLN A 268 -6.82 -18.84 0.78
C GLN A 268 -7.64 -19.72 -0.17
N VAL A 269 -7.73 -21.01 0.15
CA VAL A 269 -8.59 -21.95 -0.56
C VAL A 269 -10.03 -21.77 -0.08
N ASN A 270 -10.97 -21.68 -1.02
CA ASN A 270 -12.40 -21.60 -0.75
C ASN A 270 -13.03 -22.98 -0.90
N GLY A 271 -14.05 -23.27 -0.07
CA GLY A 271 -14.85 -24.51 -0.18
C GLY A 271 -15.08 -25.19 1.17
N GLY A 272 -15.48 -26.46 1.11
CA GLY A 272 -15.83 -27.23 2.33
C GLY A 272 -14.67 -27.51 3.28
N GLU A 273 -13.43 -27.50 2.77
CA GLU A 273 -12.19 -27.64 3.51
C GLU A 273 -11.33 -26.37 3.35
N ALA A 274 -11.92 -25.23 3.70
CA ALA A 274 -11.25 -23.94 3.57
C ALA A 274 -9.97 -23.91 4.42
N CYS A 275 -8.87 -23.44 3.83
CA CYS A 275 -7.58 -23.32 4.50
C CYS A 275 -6.67 -22.28 3.85
N LEU A 276 -5.78 -21.70 4.64
CA LEU A 276 -4.66 -20.91 4.15
C LEU A 276 -3.53 -21.85 3.76
N LYS A 277 -3.05 -21.74 2.53
CA LYS A 277 -1.91 -22.50 2.01
C LYS A 277 -0.74 -21.62 1.64
N CYS A 278 0.42 -22.25 1.58
CA CYS A 278 1.66 -21.68 1.05
C CYS A 278 2.26 -22.65 0.04
N MET A 279 2.85 -22.12 -1.04
CA MET A 279 3.68 -22.87 -1.99
C MET A 279 4.85 -22.02 -2.43
N ARG A 280 5.81 -22.61 -3.14
CA ARG A 280 6.81 -21.84 -3.88
C ARG A 280 6.15 -21.06 -5.03
N ASP A 281 6.82 -19.99 -5.45
CA ASP A 281 6.32 -19.13 -6.54
C ASP A 281 6.26 -19.84 -7.91
N ASP A 282 6.89 -21.01 -8.04
CA ASP A 282 6.77 -21.91 -9.20
C ASP A 282 5.62 -22.92 -9.09
N GLY A 283 4.83 -22.89 -8.02
CA GLY A 283 3.73 -23.82 -7.76
C GLY A 283 4.13 -25.09 -7.00
N SER A 284 5.42 -25.30 -6.75
CA SER A 284 5.91 -26.49 -6.02
C SER A 284 5.72 -26.33 -4.51
N ASP A 285 5.84 -27.43 -3.78
CA ASP A 285 5.89 -27.50 -2.31
C ASP A 285 4.65 -26.84 -1.62
N SER A 286 3.45 -27.14 -2.16
CA SER A 286 2.17 -26.68 -1.59
C SER A 286 1.87 -27.37 -0.26
N ARG A 287 1.51 -26.56 0.76
CA ARG A 287 1.20 -27.04 2.11
C ARG A 287 0.19 -26.18 2.84
N VAL A 288 -0.58 -26.76 3.74
CA VAL A 288 -1.51 -26.05 4.63
C VAL A 288 -0.73 -25.35 5.74
N ILE A 289 -1.06 -24.09 5.97
CA ILE A 289 -0.54 -23.26 7.07
C ILE A 289 -1.58 -23.21 8.21
N ALA A 290 -2.86 -23.00 7.87
CA ALA A 290 -3.92 -22.87 8.85
C ALA A 290 -5.26 -23.35 8.27
N GLU A 291 -6.00 -24.14 9.03
CA GLU A 291 -7.36 -24.54 8.70
C GLU A 291 -8.35 -23.38 8.95
N GLY A 292 -9.35 -23.22 8.09
CA GLY A 292 -10.35 -22.18 8.19
C GLY A 292 -10.26 -21.11 7.13
N ASN A 293 -11.09 -20.06 7.25
CA ASN A 293 -11.13 -18.93 6.31
C ASN A 293 -10.25 -17.79 6.81
N TYR A 294 -9.30 -17.39 6.02
CA TYR A 294 -8.40 -16.27 6.28
C TYR A 294 -8.46 -15.24 5.16
N THR A 295 -8.07 -14.04 5.47
CA THR A 295 -8.09 -12.89 4.58
C THR A 295 -6.94 -11.94 4.91
N ALA A 296 -6.83 -10.86 4.13
CA ALA A 296 -5.83 -9.80 4.39
C ALA A 296 -4.40 -10.34 4.47
N ILE A 297 -4.00 -11.16 3.50
CA ILE A 297 -2.68 -11.80 3.45
C ILE A 297 -1.61 -10.75 3.07
N HIS A 298 -0.77 -10.38 4.02
CA HIS A 298 0.33 -9.43 3.80
C HIS A 298 1.68 -10.12 3.97
N MET A 299 2.65 -9.74 3.14
CA MET A 299 4.00 -10.29 3.19
C MET A 299 5.01 -9.19 3.44
N THR A 300 5.99 -9.51 4.27
CA THR A 300 7.22 -8.74 4.48
C THR A 300 8.41 -9.65 4.16
N SER A 301 9.62 -9.14 4.27
CA SER A 301 10.83 -9.94 3.99
C SER A 301 11.03 -11.15 4.91
N GLN A 302 10.39 -11.17 6.09
CA GLN A 302 10.57 -12.25 7.07
C GLN A 302 9.28 -12.98 7.45
N TYR A 303 8.12 -12.34 7.34
CA TYR A 303 6.85 -12.89 7.83
C TYR A 303 5.72 -12.70 6.82
N VAL A 304 4.73 -13.58 6.90
CA VAL A 304 3.39 -13.39 6.38
C VAL A 304 2.43 -13.09 7.52
N TYR A 305 1.54 -12.12 7.31
CA TYR A 305 0.48 -11.71 8.25
C TYR A 305 -0.88 -11.92 7.61
N PHE A 306 -1.86 -12.40 8.41
CA PHE A 306 -3.20 -12.66 7.92
C PHE A 306 -4.22 -12.54 9.05
N GLN A 307 -5.49 -12.37 8.68
CA GLN A 307 -6.61 -12.29 9.62
C GLN A 307 -7.60 -13.42 9.36
N MET A 308 -8.30 -13.88 10.40
CA MET A 308 -9.44 -14.74 10.22
C MET A 308 -10.59 -13.93 9.60
N PHE A 309 -11.28 -14.51 8.63
CA PHE A 309 -12.43 -13.87 7.99
C PHE A 309 -13.51 -13.53 9.02
N GLY A 310 -13.98 -12.28 9.01
CA GLY A 310 -14.96 -11.78 9.99
C GLY A 310 -14.36 -11.33 11.32
N GLU A 311 -13.07 -11.58 11.60
CA GLU A 311 -12.38 -11.10 12.79
C GLU A 311 -11.24 -10.14 12.40
N THR A 312 -11.47 -8.84 12.56
CA THR A 312 -10.52 -7.79 12.17
C THR A 312 -9.70 -7.23 13.32
N SER A 313 -9.83 -7.81 14.53
CA SER A 313 -9.16 -7.35 15.75
C SER A 313 -7.86 -8.08 16.05
N THR A 314 -7.54 -9.13 15.30
CA THR A 314 -6.37 -9.99 15.53
C THR A 314 -5.54 -10.12 14.26
N TRP A 315 -4.22 -9.97 14.39
CA TRP A 315 -3.26 -10.41 13.39
C TRP A 315 -2.68 -11.75 13.79
N TYR A 316 -2.69 -12.70 12.87
CA TYR A 316 -1.86 -13.90 12.92
C TYR A 316 -0.62 -13.69 12.07
N HIS A 317 0.47 -14.37 12.41
CA HIS A 317 1.71 -14.31 11.66
C HIS A 317 2.41 -15.68 11.58
N SER A 318 3.21 -15.84 10.56
CA SER A 318 4.08 -17.01 10.35
C SER A 318 5.40 -16.54 9.73
N PRO A 319 6.56 -17.05 10.14
CA PRO A 319 7.78 -16.86 9.36
C PRO A 319 7.59 -17.36 7.94
N LEU A 320 8.16 -16.65 6.95
CA LEU A 320 8.03 -17.05 5.55
C LEU A 320 8.47 -18.50 5.31
N GLY A 321 7.62 -19.27 4.63
CA GLY A 321 7.86 -20.68 4.34
C GLY A 321 7.71 -21.63 5.55
N SER A 322 7.32 -21.15 6.73
CA SER A 322 7.01 -22.00 7.90
C SER A 322 5.61 -22.59 7.79
N GLN A 323 5.37 -23.73 8.46
CA GLN A 323 4.03 -24.29 8.65
C GLN A 323 3.40 -23.90 10.00
N SER A 324 4.18 -23.28 10.91
CA SER A 324 3.67 -22.83 12.20
C SER A 324 3.23 -21.38 12.13
N TYR A 325 2.12 -21.06 12.77
CA TYR A 325 1.64 -19.71 12.95
C TYR A 325 1.17 -19.46 14.37
N SER A 326 1.06 -18.21 14.76
CA SER A 326 0.53 -17.79 16.07
C SER A 326 -0.15 -16.42 15.95
N GLY A 327 -0.82 -16.01 17.03
CA GLY A 327 -1.23 -14.61 17.17
C GLY A 327 -0.02 -13.68 17.25
N PHE A 328 -0.12 -12.49 16.65
CA PHE A 328 0.95 -11.48 16.69
C PHE A 328 0.96 -10.76 18.05
N ASP A 329 1.39 -11.46 19.11
CA ASP A 329 1.39 -10.98 20.48
C ASP A 329 2.24 -9.73 20.70
N GLY A 330 3.34 -9.57 19.98
CA GLY A 330 4.17 -8.36 20.05
C GLY A 330 3.40 -7.09 19.71
N ALA A 331 2.54 -7.14 18.67
CA ALA A 331 1.67 -6.01 18.31
C ALA A 331 0.59 -5.76 19.38
N ARG A 332 0.06 -6.83 20.01
CA ARG A 332 -0.91 -6.73 21.10
C ARG A 332 -0.29 -6.08 22.34
N GLU A 333 0.90 -6.49 22.75
CA GLU A 333 1.63 -5.89 23.87
C GLU A 333 1.96 -4.41 23.61
N ALA A 334 2.39 -4.08 22.40
CA ALA A 334 2.66 -2.69 22.01
C ALA A 334 1.40 -1.82 22.09
N ALA A 335 0.23 -2.33 21.67
CA ALA A 335 -1.05 -1.66 21.82
C ALA A 335 -1.37 -1.41 23.30
N LEU A 336 -1.30 -2.43 24.16
CA LEU A 336 -1.55 -2.31 25.61
C LEU A 336 -0.62 -1.29 26.28
N ASN A 337 0.63 -1.22 25.86
CA ASN A 337 1.61 -0.27 26.40
C ASN A 337 1.36 1.17 25.91
N ALA A 338 0.79 1.35 24.72
CA ALA A 338 0.40 2.66 24.20
C ALA A 338 -0.81 3.27 24.94
N PHE A 339 -1.72 2.44 25.47
CA PHE A 339 -2.87 2.91 26.28
C PHE A 339 -2.49 3.31 27.71
N LYS A 340 -1.31 2.91 28.21
CA LYS A 340 -0.84 3.24 29.56
C LYS A 340 -0.11 4.58 29.66
N LYS A 341 0.22 5.18 28.53
CA LYS A 341 0.90 6.48 28.43
C LYS A 341 -0.08 7.60 28.14
#